data_c6e7a79a2c254162b291757ca993ea43
#
_entry.id   c6e7a79a2c254162b291757ca993ea43
#
_cell.length_a   1.000
_cell.length_b   1.000
_cell.length_c   1.000
_cell.angle_alpha   90.00
_cell.angle_beta   90.00
_cell.angle_gamma   90.00
#
_symmetry.space_group_name_H-M   'P 1'
#
loop_
_entity.id
_entity.type
_entity.pdbx_description
1 polymer ?
#
loop_
_entity_poly.entity_id
_entity_poly.type
_entity_poly.pdbx_seq_one_letter_code
_entity_poly.pdbx_strand_id
1 'polypeptide(L)'
;MNSLSRRLLEGLGRGDSIAAVCKLHGVRRSELNEWWRDECARRVPKSSGRFGARVSAAVEIQRDRFGIPHIFAANDRDLFFGFGVAMAQDRLWQLDWLRRRAHGTLAEVLGRRALDSDVLARTVGFTRIARANLRAMPASTRRLVDGFVGGINSVIESTARAARPPIEFDILDYRPAPWRAIDVMATWVEFQWYLTGRFPVIVLPELARRVLGD
;
A
#
# COMPACT_ATOMS: atom_id res chain seq x y z
N MET A 1 13.00 -16.47 8.72
CA MET A 1 13.84 -15.33 9.23
C MET A 1 14.59 -15.82 10.44
N ASN A 2 15.91 -15.58 10.52
CA ASN A 2 16.70 -15.98 11.68
C ASN A 2 16.47 -15.03 12.89
N SER A 3 16.94 -15.42 14.09
CA SER A 3 16.71 -14.67 15.32
C SER A 3 17.35 -13.28 15.33
N LEU A 4 18.52 -13.13 14.67
CA LEU A 4 19.20 -11.83 14.56
C LEU A 4 18.41 -10.88 13.65
N SER A 5 18.01 -11.33 12.45
CA SER A 5 17.20 -10.52 11.54
C SER A 5 15.93 -10.00 12.19
N ARG A 6 15.24 -10.85 12.97
CA ARG A 6 14.04 -10.42 13.71
C ARG A 6 14.37 -9.29 14.70
N ARG A 7 15.40 -9.44 15.53
CA ARG A 7 15.79 -8.42 16.51
C ARG A 7 16.22 -7.10 15.87
N LEU A 8 16.90 -7.16 14.71
CA LEU A 8 17.29 -5.96 13.96
C LEU A 8 16.04 -5.22 13.46
N LEU A 9 15.07 -5.94 12.89
CA LEU A 9 13.80 -5.34 12.41
C LEU A 9 12.98 -4.76 13.56
N GLU A 10 12.86 -5.46 14.68
CA GLU A 10 12.18 -4.96 15.88
C GLU A 10 12.80 -3.66 16.42
N GLY A 11 14.14 -3.56 16.45
CA GLY A 11 14.83 -2.33 16.83
C GLY A 11 14.53 -1.17 15.89
N LEU A 12 14.60 -1.43 14.58
CA LEU A 12 14.27 -0.42 13.56
C LEU A 12 12.80 0.00 13.66
N GLY A 13 11.89 -0.95 13.90
CA GLY A 13 10.44 -0.70 14.04
C GLY A 13 10.09 0.15 15.26
N ARG A 14 10.82 0.01 16.36
CA ARG A 14 10.70 0.89 17.53
C ARG A 14 11.21 2.32 17.27
N GLY A 15 11.93 2.53 16.16
CA GLY A 15 12.57 3.81 15.84
C GLY A 15 13.92 3.99 16.54
N ASP A 16 14.55 2.90 16.98
CA ASP A 16 15.91 2.96 17.55
C ASP A 16 16.88 3.50 16.51
N SER A 17 17.82 4.33 16.92
CA SER A 17 18.87 4.81 16.01
C SER A 17 19.71 3.63 15.51
N ILE A 18 20.23 3.73 14.28
CA ILE A 18 21.07 2.68 13.72
C ILE A 18 22.29 2.38 14.61
N ALA A 19 22.86 3.40 15.24
CA ALA A 19 23.97 3.23 16.19
C ALA A 19 23.54 2.42 17.42
N ALA A 20 22.32 2.68 17.95
CA ALA A 20 21.78 1.92 19.07
C ALA A 20 21.51 0.46 18.70
N VAL A 21 20.91 0.21 17.54
CA VAL A 21 20.69 -1.14 17.01
C VAL A 21 22.02 -1.89 16.84
N CYS A 22 23.02 -1.28 16.23
CA CYS A 22 24.34 -1.87 16.07
C CYS A 22 24.97 -2.23 17.43
N LYS A 23 24.95 -1.30 18.37
CA LYS A 23 25.52 -1.50 19.73
C LYS A 23 24.80 -2.62 20.47
N LEU A 24 23.46 -2.61 20.46
CA LEU A 24 22.65 -3.59 21.19
C LEU A 24 22.87 -5.03 20.71
N HIS A 25 23.07 -5.19 19.40
CA HIS A 25 23.19 -6.51 18.79
C HIS A 25 24.63 -6.92 18.44
N GLY A 26 25.62 -6.09 18.79
CA GLY A 26 27.05 -6.39 18.57
C GLY A 26 27.40 -6.49 17.07
N VAL A 27 26.71 -5.73 16.18
CA VAL A 27 26.96 -5.73 14.74
C VAL A 27 27.62 -4.41 14.32
N ARG A 28 28.55 -4.48 13.37
CA ARG A 28 29.14 -3.28 12.76
C ARG A 28 28.17 -2.64 11.79
N ARG A 29 28.29 -1.35 11.55
CA ARG A 29 27.47 -0.62 10.59
C ARG A 29 27.54 -1.20 9.17
N SER A 30 28.73 -1.64 8.74
CA SER A 30 28.91 -2.30 7.45
C SER A 30 28.11 -3.60 7.35
N GLU A 31 28.18 -4.43 8.39
CA GLU A 31 27.43 -5.70 8.46
C GLU A 31 25.91 -5.49 8.45
N LEU A 32 25.43 -4.46 9.15
CA LEU A 32 24.02 -4.06 9.11
C LEU A 32 23.61 -3.61 7.70
N ASN A 33 24.47 -2.84 7.01
CA ASN A 33 24.16 -2.37 5.66
C ASN A 33 24.17 -3.52 4.64
N GLU A 34 25.06 -4.50 4.77
CA GLU A 34 25.10 -5.70 3.93
C GLU A 34 23.84 -6.54 4.17
N TRP A 35 23.57 -6.84 5.45
CA TRP A 35 22.36 -7.56 5.83
C TRP A 35 21.07 -6.88 5.28
N TRP A 36 20.98 -5.54 5.38
CA TRP A 36 19.83 -4.78 4.88
C TRP A 36 19.65 -4.95 3.37
N ARG A 37 20.74 -4.81 2.59
CA ARG A 37 20.72 -5.01 1.14
C ARG A 37 20.26 -6.42 0.76
N ASP A 38 20.82 -7.43 1.44
CA ASP A 38 20.47 -8.82 1.20
C ASP A 38 19.03 -9.14 1.59
N GLU A 39 18.57 -8.58 2.70
CA GLU A 39 17.19 -8.78 3.16
C GLU A 39 16.19 -8.11 2.25
N CYS A 40 16.47 -6.92 1.73
CA CYS A 40 15.65 -6.27 0.72
C CYS A 40 15.68 -7.04 -0.62
N ALA A 41 16.84 -7.46 -1.09
CA ALA A 41 16.98 -8.20 -2.34
C ALA A 41 16.19 -9.53 -2.34
N ARG A 42 16.19 -10.24 -1.20
CA ARG A 42 15.42 -11.48 -1.04
C ARG A 42 13.91 -11.31 -1.08
N ARG A 43 13.40 -10.09 -0.89
CA ARG A 43 11.98 -9.75 -0.87
C ARG A 43 11.48 -9.17 -2.19
N VAL A 44 12.37 -8.88 -3.11
CA VAL A 44 11.98 -8.46 -4.46
C VAL A 44 11.13 -9.56 -5.10
N PRO A 45 9.91 -9.25 -5.56
CA PRO A 45 9.06 -10.22 -6.25
C PRO A 45 9.75 -10.76 -7.50
N LYS A 46 9.57 -12.06 -7.77
CA LYS A 46 10.04 -12.62 -9.03
C LYS A 46 9.31 -11.97 -10.21
N SER A 47 10.05 -11.41 -11.15
CA SER A 47 9.52 -10.77 -12.35
C SER A 47 9.28 -11.76 -13.51
N SER A 48 9.63 -13.05 -13.32
CA SER A 48 9.46 -14.10 -14.31
C SER A 48 8.88 -15.37 -13.68
N GLY A 49 8.14 -16.14 -14.45
CA GLY A 49 7.54 -17.39 -14.02
C GLY A 49 6.02 -17.41 -14.25
N ARG A 50 5.40 -18.51 -13.83
CA ARG A 50 3.94 -18.68 -13.88
C ARG A 50 3.39 -18.90 -12.48
N PHE A 51 2.22 -18.37 -12.20
CA PHE A 51 1.49 -18.67 -10.97
C PHE A 51 0.02 -18.90 -11.29
N GLY A 52 -0.62 -19.78 -10.52
CA GLY A 52 -2.05 -20.03 -10.63
C GLY A 52 -2.86 -18.84 -10.13
N ALA A 53 -3.83 -18.41 -10.94
CA ALA A 53 -4.69 -17.27 -10.65
C ALA A 53 -6.15 -17.57 -11.00
N ARG A 54 -7.09 -16.88 -10.36
CA ARG A 54 -8.54 -17.00 -10.65
C ARG A 54 -8.92 -16.03 -11.77
N VAL A 55 -8.47 -16.33 -12.98
CA VAL A 55 -8.76 -15.58 -14.22
C VAL A 55 -9.53 -16.46 -15.20
N SER A 56 -10.26 -15.85 -16.15
CA SER A 56 -11.01 -16.59 -17.16
C SER A 56 -10.14 -17.03 -18.34
N ALA A 57 -9.06 -16.28 -18.61
CA ALA A 57 -8.06 -16.60 -19.63
C ALA A 57 -6.66 -16.22 -19.14
N ALA A 58 -5.63 -16.66 -19.87
CA ALA A 58 -4.25 -16.33 -19.53
C ALA A 58 -4.02 -14.80 -19.53
N VAL A 59 -3.31 -14.32 -18.50
CA VAL A 59 -2.83 -12.95 -18.40
C VAL A 59 -1.33 -12.97 -18.47
N GLU A 60 -0.76 -12.14 -19.34
CA GLU A 60 0.67 -11.99 -19.50
C GLU A 60 1.10 -10.62 -19.00
N ILE A 61 2.15 -10.58 -18.18
CA ILE A 61 2.77 -9.35 -17.69
C ILE A 61 4.23 -9.37 -18.12
N GLN A 62 4.57 -8.53 -19.08
CA GLN A 62 5.94 -8.35 -19.56
C GLN A 62 6.52 -7.08 -18.94
N ARG A 63 7.76 -7.13 -18.48
CA ARG A 63 8.47 -5.95 -17.98
C ARG A 63 9.57 -5.57 -18.96
N ASP A 64 9.58 -4.30 -19.36
CA ASP A 64 10.63 -3.77 -20.20
C ASP A 64 11.95 -3.56 -19.42
N ARG A 65 12.97 -3.02 -20.10
CA ARG A 65 14.28 -2.73 -19.51
C ARG A 65 14.25 -1.72 -18.36
N PHE A 66 13.18 -0.94 -18.23
CA PHE A 66 12.97 0.02 -17.15
C PHE A 66 12.10 -0.55 -16.03
N GLY A 67 11.65 -1.80 -16.15
CA GLY A 67 10.77 -2.45 -15.21
C GLY A 67 9.29 -2.08 -15.36
N ILE A 68 8.93 -1.32 -16.41
CA ILE A 68 7.55 -0.91 -16.66
C ILE A 68 6.74 -2.15 -17.08
N PRO A 69 5.63 -2.46 -16.39
CA PRO A 69 4.80 -3.62 -16.73
C PRO A 69 3.89 -3.31 -17.93
N HIS A 70 3.93 -4.17 -18.92
CA HIS A 70 3.00 -4.24 -20.05
C HIS A 70 2.09 -5.43 -19.83
N ILE A 71 0.76 -5.22 -19.81
CA ILE A 71 -0.21 -6.24 -19.41
C ILE A 71 -1.10 -6.59 -20.58
N PHE A 72 -1.19 -7.88 -20.90
CA PHE A 72 -1.97 -8.42 -21.99
C PHE A 72 -2.98 -9.42 -21.45
N ALA A 73 -4.25 -9.29 -21.83
CA ALA A 73 -5.33 -10.18 -21.44
C ALA A 73 -6.40 -10.25 -22.53
N ALA A 74 -7.19 -11.31 -22.54
CA ALA A 74 -8.27 -11.51 -23.51
C ALA A 74 -9.53 -10.68 -23.21
N ASN A 75 -9.67 -10.14 -22.00
CA ASN A 75 -10.81 -9.33 -21.59
C ASN A 75 -10.43 -8.33 -20.49
N ASP A 76 -11.26 -7.31 -20.30
CA ASP A 76 -10.97 -6.20 -19.40
C ASP A 76 -10.87 -6.63 -17.93
N ARG A 77 -11.71 -7.56 -17.46
CA ARG A 77 -11.66 -8.04 -16.07
C ARG A 77 -10.31 -8.69 -15.75
N ASP A 78 -9.82 -9.53 -16.64
CA ASP A 78 -8.54 -10.20 -16.48
C ASP A 78 -7.37 -9.23 -16.69
N LEU A 79 -7.52 -8.20 -17.56
CA LEU A 79 -6.59 -7.09 -17.69
C LEU A 79 -6.43 -6.34 -16.37
N PHE A 80 -7.55 -5.97 -15.72
CA PHE A 80 -7.52 -5.31 -14.42
C PHE A 80 -6.98 -6.22 -13.31
N PHE A 81 -7.19 -7.53 -13.40
CA PHE A 81 -6.52 -8.49 -12.52
C PHE A 81 -4.98 -8.40 -12.66
N GLY A 82 -4.47 -8.45 -13.89
CA GLY A 82 -3.04 -8.28 -14.17
C GLY A 82 -2.49 -6.95 -13.68
N PHE A 83 -3.26 -5.87 -13.80
CA PHE A 83 -2.91 -4.55 -13.28
C PHE A 83 -2.79 -4.58 -11.74
N GLY A 84 -3.75 -5.21 -11.05
CA GLY A 84 -3.69 -5.40 -9.59
C GLY A 84 -2.45 -6.21 -9.15
N VAL A 85 -2.11 -7.26 -9.90
CA VAL A 85 -0.89 -8.06 -9.66
C VAL A 85 0.36 -7.18 -9.80
N ALA A 86 0.51 -6.47 -10.91
CA ALA A 86 1.69 -5.64 -11.17
C ALA A 86 1.86 -4.55 -10.10
N MET A 87 0.79 -3.84 -9.77
CA MET A 87 0.83 -2.81 -8.71
C MET A 87 1.19 -3.40 -7.35
N ALA A 88 0.62 -4.54 -6.98
CA ALA A 88 0.92 -5.16 -5.70
C ALA A 88 2.33 -5.74 -5.63
N GLN A 89 2.86 -6.29 -6.74
CA GLN A 89 4.26 -6.71 -6.79
C GLN A 89 5.22 -5.54 -6.51
N ASP A 90 4.93 -4.35 -7.03
CA ASP A 90 5.82 -3.21 -6.95
C ASP A 90 5.58 -2.36 -5.69
N ARG A 91 4.35 -2.32 -5.18
CA ARG A 91 3.91 -1.28 -4.23
C ARG A 91 3.00 -1.79 -3.11
N LEU A 92 3.07 -3.08 -2.73
CA LEU A 92 2.10 -3.67 -1.78
C LEU A 92 2.00 -2.91 -0.46
N TRP A 93 3.14 -2.53 0.13
CA TRP A 93 3.13 -1.75 1.38
C TRP A 93 2.55 -0.35 1.17
N GLN A 94 2.92 0.34 0.08
CA GLN A 94 2.37 1.65 -0.25
C GLN A 94 0.86 1.60 -0.46
N LEU A 95 0.35 0.54 -1.11
CA LEU A 95 -1.09 0.31 -1.27
C LEU A 95 -1.77 0.17 0.10
N ASP A 96 -1.21 -0.63 1.00
CA ASP A 96 -1.77 -0.81 2.35
C ASP A 96 -1.75 0.49 3.16
N TRP A 97 -0.67 1.26 3.06
CA TRP A 97 -0.54 2.56 3.70
C TRP A 97 -1.60 3.56 3.19
N LEU A 98 -1.80 3.66 1.86
CA LEU A 98 -2.83 4.51 1.24
C LEU A 98 -4.24 4.09 1.68
N ARG A 99 -4.52 2.78 1.68
CA ARG A 99 -5.78 2.23 2.16
C ARG A 99 -6.06 2.63 3.61
N ARG A 100 -5.07 2.46 4.50
CA ARG A 100 -5.21 2.83 5.92
C ARG A 100 -5.42 4.32 6.10
N ARG A 101 -4.69 5.14 5.34
CA ARG A 101 -4.88 6.59 5.34
C ARG A 101 -6.30 6.97 4.93
N ALA A 102 -6.82 6.36 3.87
CA ALA A 102 -8.18 6.62 3.39
C ALA A 102 -9.27 6.18 4.38
N HIS A 103 -9.04 5.10 5.13
CA HIS A 103 -9.99 4.62 6.13
C HIS A 103 -9.84 5.29 7.51
N GLY A 104 -8.77 6.06 7.72
CA GLY A 104 -8.44 6.63 9.02
C GLY A 104 -8.07 5.56 10.05
N THR A 105 -7.19 4.64 9.66
CA THR A 105 -6.69 3.52 10.47
C THR A 105 -5.16 3.42 10.43
N LEU A 106 -4.49 4.50 10.02
CA LEU A 106 -3.04 4.51 9.90
C LEU A 106 -2.35 4.45 11.27
N ALA A 107 -2.97 5.03 12.29
CA ALA A 107 -2.47 5.01 13.66
C ALA A 107 -2.41 3.62 14.29
N GLU A 108 -3.19 2.65 13.78
CA GLU A 108 -3.11 1.25 14.22
C GLU A 108 -1.71 0.63 14.01
N VAL A 109 -0.98 1.10 13.00
CA VAL A 109 0.35 0.58 12.64
C VAL A 109 1.48 1.57 12.86
N LEU A 110 1.23 2.88 12.74
CA LEU A 110 2.24 3.94 12.91
C LEU A 110 2.17 4.63 14.27
N GLY A 111 1.19 4.27 15.10
CA GLY A 111 1.01 4.85 16.43
C GLY A 111 0.50 6.29 16.39
N ARG A 112 0.61 6.97 17.53
CA ARG A 112 0.03 8.30 17.78
C ARG A 112 0.39 9.36 16.73
N ARG A 113 1.53 9.25 16.08
CA ARG A 113 1.99 10.21 15.05
C ARG A 113 1.03 10.29 13.84
N ALA A 114 0.26 9.24 13.59
CA ALA A 114 -0.68 9.19 12.47
C ALA A 114 -2.14 9.55 12.88
N LEU A 115 -2.37 9.88 14.16
CA LEU A 115 -3.72 10.10 14.66
C LEU A 115 -4.44 11.27 13.98
N ASP A 116 -3.74 12.38 13.73
CA ASP A 116 -4.32 13.54 13.06
C ASP A 116 -4.78 13.23 11.64
N SER A 117 -4.02 12.38 10.93
CA SER A 117 -4.41 11.86 9.62
C SER A 117 -5.69 11.02 9.70
N ASP A 118 -5.80 10.17 10.73
CA ASP A 118 -6.99 9.33 10.92
C ASP A 118 -8.21 10.17 11.29
N VAL A 119 -8.04 11.17 12.15
CA VAL A 119 -9.09 12.13 12.51
C VAL A 119 -9.59 12.86 11.26
N LEU A 120 -8.67 13.39 10.43
CA LEU A 120 -9.03 14.06 9.17
C LEU A 120 -9.84 13.13 8.25
N ALA A 121 -9.34 11.93 8.00
CA ALA A 121 -9.99 10.97 7.11
C ALA A 121 -11.41 10.60 7.56
N ARG A 122 -11.61 10.44 8.87
CA ARG A 122 -12.90 10.12 9.47
C ARG A 122 -13.83 11.32 9.51
N THR A 123 -13.31 12.52 9.74
CA THR A 123 -14.09 13.79 9.75
C THR A 123 -14.63 14.10 8.34
N VAL A 124 -13.78 14.03 7.32
CA VAL A 124 -14.20 14.18 5.92
C VAL A 124 -15.13 13.03 5.51
N GLY A 125 -14.89 11.83 6.04
CA GLY A 125 -15.74 10.67 5.84
C GLY A 125 -15.47 9.95 4.53
N PHE A 126 -14.21 9.81 4.11
CA PHE A 126 -13.83 9.13 2.85
C PHE A 126 -14.48 7.77 2.68
N THR A 127 -14.47 6.94 3.73
CA THR A 127 -15.11 5.61 3.71
C THR A 127 -16.63 5.71 3.51
N ARG A 128 -17.29 6.71 4.09
CA ARG A 128 -18.74 6.93 3.93
C ARG A 128 -19.07 7.30 2.50
N ILE A 129 -18.32 8.23 1.92
CA ILE A 129 -18.44 8.65 0.51
C ILE A 129 -18.18 7.46 -0.41
N ALA A 130 -17.10 6.72 -0.17
CA ALA A 130 -16.73 5.53 -0.94
C ALA A 130 -17.83 4.46 -0.95
N ARG A 131 -18.53 4.25 0.18
CA ARG A 131 -19.68 3.33 0.24
C ARG A 131 -20.84 3.78 -0.62
N ALA A 132 -21.12 5.08 -0.67
CA ALA A 132 -22.16 5.63 -1.54
C ALA A 132 -21.80 5.44 -3.01
N ASN A 133 -20.56 5.79 -3.39
CA ASN A 133 -20.07 5.61 -4.76
C ASN A 133 -20.09 4.14 -5.18
N LEU A 134 -19.68 3.23 -4.28
CA LEU A 134 -19.69 1.80 -4.57
C LEU A 134 -21.09 1.23 -4.79
N ARG A 135 -22.09 1.74 -4.06
CA ARG A 135 -23.52 1.35 -4.28
C ARG A 135 -24.06 1.87 -5.61
N ALA A 136 -23.63 3.05 -6.03
CA ALA A 136 -24.05 3.66 -7.31
C ALA A 136 -23.24 3.16 -8.51
N MET A 137 -22.19 2.35 -8.28
CA MET A 137 -21.28 1.90 -9.33
C MET A 137 -21.98 0.94 -10.30
N PRO A 138 -21.88 1.17 -11.63
CA PRO A 138 -22.38 0.22 -12.62
C PRO A 138 -21.75 -1.16 -12.48
N ALA A 139 -22.52 -2.21 -12.74
CA ALA A 139 -22.05 -3.60 -12.62
C ALA A 139 -20.84 -3.90 -13.54
N SER A 140 -20.74 -3.25 -14.70
CA SER A 140 -19.57 -3.37 -15.59
C SER A 140 -18.31 -2.86 -14.92
N THR A 141 -18.33 -1.64 -14.36
CA THR A 141 -17.21 -1.03 -13.64
C THR A 141 -16.89 -1.84 -12.39
N ARG A 142 -17.89 -2.34 -11.67
CA ARG A 142 -17.68 -3.17 -10.48
C ARG A 142 -16.88 -4.42 -10.81
N ARG A 143 -17.13 -5.08 -11.93
CA ARG A 143 -16.37 -6.25 -12.37
C ARG A 143 -14.89 -5.94 -12.59
N LEU A 144 -14.54 -4.75 -13.10
CA LEU A 144 -13.16 -4.32 -13.28
C LEU A 144 -12.47 -4.10 -11.92
N VAL A 145 -13.14 -3.41 -11.01
CA VAL A 145 -12.64 -3.20 -9.64
C VAL A 145 -12.43 -4.54 -8.92
N ASP A 146 -13.37 -5.47 -9.04
CA ASP A 146 -13.24 -6.81 -8.44
C ASP A 146 -12.09 -7.60 -9.09
N GLY A 147 -11.83 -7.43 -10.38
CA GLY A 147 -10.64 -7.98 -11.06
C GLY A 147 -9.36 -7.43 -10.45
N PHE A 148 -9.23 -6.10 -10.35
CA PHE A 148 -8.09 -5.42 -9.75
C PHE A 148 -7.82 -5.86 -8.31
N VAL A 149 -8.86 -5.91 -7.48
CA VAL A 149 -8.79 -6.41 -6.10
C VAL A 149 -8.33 -7.87 -6.05
N GLY A 150 -8.84 -8.71 -6.96
CA GLY A 150 -8.41 -10.10 -7.09
C GLY A 150 -6.91 -10.23 -7.37
N GLY A 151 -6.38 -9.36 -8.24
CA GLY A 151 -4.94 -9.28 -8.54
C GLY A 151 -4.11 -8.92 -7.31
N ILE A 152 -4.48 -7.88 -6.58
CA ILE A 152 -3.80 -7.49 -5.33
C ILE A 152 -3.80 -8.66 -4.33
N ASN A 153 -4.96 -9.27 -4.11
CA ASN A 153 -5.11 -10.34 -3.14
C ASN A 153 -4.29 -11.59 -3.51
N SER A 154 -4.14 -11.89 -4.80
CA SER A 154 -3.28 -12.98 -5.25
C SER A 154 -1.81 -12.79 -4.86
N VAL A 155 -1.33 -11.54 -4.88
CA VAL A 155 0.03 -11.19 -4.41
C VAL A 155 0.13 -11.27 -2.88
N ILE A 156 -0.87 -10.76 -2.15
CA ILE A 156 -0.93 -10.89 -0.68
C ILE A 156 -0.83 -12.36 -0.27
N GLU A 157 -1.63 -13.23 -0.88
CA GLU A 157 -1.60 -14.67 -0.61
C GLU A 157 -0.26 -15.33 -0.97
N SER A 158 0.32 -14.92 -2.10
CA SER A 158 1.61 -15.44 -2.55
C SER A 158 2.75 -15.06 -1.61
N THR A 159 2.81 -13.79 -1.19
CA THR A 159 3.82 -13.29 -0.25
C THR A 159 3.66 -13.90 1.14
N ALA A 160 2.43 -14.13 1.59
CA ALA A 160 2.15 -14.82 2.85
C ALA A 160 2.65 -16.28 2.82
N ARG A 161 2.37 -17.02 1.73
CA ARG A 161 2.87 -18.39 1.55
C ARG A 161 4.39 -18.47 1.49
N ALA A 162 5.02 -17.51 0.82
CA ALA A 162 6.48 -17.43 0.73
C ALA A 162 7.14 -16.96 2.03
N ALA A 163 6.36 -16.47 3.02
CA ALA A 163 6.83 -15.81 4.24
C ALA A 163 7.85 -14.67 3.96
N ARG A 164 7.65 -13.95 2.86
CA ARG A 164 8.53 -12.86 2.39
C ARG A 164 7.73 -11.64 1.93
N PRO A 165 6.97 -11.00 2.84
CA PRO A 165 6.31 -9.75 2.51
C PRO A 165 7.34 -8.63 2.32
N PRO A 166 6.96 -7.48 1.72
CA PRO A 166 7.75 -6.24 1.81
C PRO A 166 8.25 -6.00 3.23
N ILE A 167 9.49 -5.50 3.34
CA ILE A 167 10.21 -5.43 4.62
C ILE A 167 9.50 -4.56 5.66
N GLU A 168 8.75 -3.57 5.21
CA GLU A 168 7.99 -2.65 6.04
C GLU A 168 6.98 -3.38 6.92
N PHE A 169 6.37 -4.46 6.42
CA PHE A 169 5.43 -5.26 7.21
C PHE A 169 6.09 -5.98 8.38
N ASP A 170 7.35 -6.38 8.22
CA ASP A 170 8.11 -7.01 9.30
C ASP A 170 8.69 -5.97 10.26
N ILE A 171 9.06 -4.77 9.77
CA ILE A 171 9.50 -3.65 10.59
C ILE A 171 8.38 -3.18 11.52
N LEU A 172 7.16 -3.08 10.98
CA LEU A 172 5.98 -2.60 11.70
C LEU A 172 5.17 -3.72 12.38
N ASP A 173 5.66 -4.95 12.31
CA ASP A 173 5.09 -6.15 12.92
C ASP A 173 3.58 -6.34 12.64
N TYR A 174 3.18 -6.20 11.37
CA TYR A 174 1.81 -6.49 10.96
C TYR A 174 1.75 -7.16 9.58
N ARG A 175 0.56 -7.59 9.18
CA ARG A 175 0.30 -8.19 7.86
C ARG A 175 -0.85 -7.49 7.17
N PRO A 176 -0.79 -7.31 5.84
CA PRO A 176 -1.87 -6.68 5.10
C PRO A 176 -3.11 -7.59 5.11
N ALA A 177 -4.26 -7.02 5.45
CA ALA A 177 -5.53 -7.70 5.28
C ALA A 177 -5.89 -7.78 3.78
N PRO A 178 -6.70 -8.76 3.36
CA PRO A 178 -7.21 -8.80 1.98
C PRO A 178 -7.92 -7.50 1.60
N TRP A 179 -7.71 -7.07 0.36
CA TRP A 179 -8.37 -5.91 -0.21
C TRP A 179 -9.81 -6.22 -0.62
N ARG A 180 -10.65 -5.21 -0.55
CA ARG A 180 -12.05 -5.22 -0.99
C ARG A 180 -12.29 -4.02 -1.92
N ALA A 181 -13.35 -4.06 -2.72
CA ALA A 181 -13.70 -2.96 -3.61
C ALA A 181 -13.89 -1.62 -2.87
N ILE A 182 -14.35 -1.66 -1.61
CA ILE A 182 -14.47 -0.45 -0.79
C ILE A 182 -13.11 0.20 -0.52
N ASP A 183 -12.04 -0.58 -0.43
CA ASP A 183 -10.70 -0.08 -0.17
C ASP A 183 -10.16 0.70 -1.39
N VAL A 184 -10.43 0.21 -2.61
CA VAL A 184 -10.14 0.93 -3.87
C VAL A 184 -10.90 2.25 -3.91
N MET A 185 -12.19 2.22 -3.60
CA MET A 185 -13.03 3.42 -3.63
C MET A 185 -12.65 4.43 -2.56
N ALA A 186 -12.30 3.99 -1.35
CA ALA A 186 -11.86 4.89 -0.29
C ALA A 186 -10.54 5.59 -0.66
N THR A 187 -9.58 4.83 -1.19
CA THR A 187 -8.30 5.37 -1.69
C THR A 187 -8.52 6.36 -2.84
N TRP A 188 -9.45 6.06 -3.75
CA TRP A 188 -9.82 6.97 -4.84
C TRP A 188 -10.42 8.28 -4.32
N VAL A 189 -11.36 8.22 -3.38
CA VAL A 189 -11.98 9.43 -2.78
C VAL A 189 -10.93 10.26 -2.04
N GLU A 190 -10.05 9.62 -1.29
CA GLU A 190 -8.95 10.30 -0.60
C GLU A 190 -7.99 10.97 -1.60
N PHE A 191 -7.67 10.29 -2.70
CA PHE A 191 -6.82 10.85 -3.74
C PHE A 191 -7.47 12.06 -4.44
N GLN A 192 -8.77 12.00 -4.71
CA GLN A 192 -9.50 13.17 -5.21
C GLN A 192 -9.43 14.34 -4.23
N TRP A 193 -9.63 14.08 -2.92
CA TRP A 193 -9.45 15.09 -1.89
C TRP A 193 -8.04 15.68 -1.89
N TYR A 194 -7.03 14.85 -2.00
CA TYR A 194 -5.64 15.28 -2.08
C TYR A 194 -5.39 16.16 -3.31
N LEU A 195 -5.95 15.84 -4.47
CA LEU A 195 -5.79 16.60 -5.71
C LEU A 195 -6.56 17.93 -5.69
N THR A 196 -7.78 17.95 -5.17
CA THR A 196 -8.50 19.21 -4.93
C THR A 196 -7.82 20.03 -3.84
N GLY A 197 -7.02 19.40 -3.10
CA GLY A 197 -5.87 19.72 -2.30
C GLY A 197 -5.98 20.84 -1.38
N ARG A 198 -7.06 21.34 -1.16
CA ARG A 198 -6.59 22.46 -0.43
C ARG A 198 -7.71 23.16 0.34
N PHE A 199 -8.12 22.42 1.37
CA PHE A 199 -8.80 23.12 2.45
C PHE A 199 -8.13 24.47 2.80
N PRO A 200 -6.79 24.60 2.90
CA PRO A 200 -6.14 25.91 3.03
C PRO A 200 -6.45 26.89 1.88
N VAL A 201 -6.51 26.46 0.63
CA VAL A 201 -6.82 27.33 -0.50
C VAL A 201 -8.25 27.86 -0.45
N ILE A 202 -9.17 27.13 0.16
CA ILE A 202 -10.57 27.56 0.35
C ILE A 202 -10.69 28.45 1.60
N VAL A 203 -10.04 28.04 2.70
CA VAL A 203 -10.23 28.67 4.02
C VAL A 203 -9.37 29.93 4.19
N LEU A 204 -8.13 29.93 3.68
CA LEU A 204 -7.24 31.08 3.88
C LEU A 204 -7.76 32.39 3.22
N PRO A 205 -8.29 32.38 1.99
CA PRO A 205 -8.89 33.58 1.41
C PRO A 205 -10.09 34.07 2.23
N GLU A 206 -10.94 33.16 2.70
CA GLU A 206 -12.09 33.53 3.52
C GLU A 206 -11.67 34.07 4.90
N LEU A 207 -10.65 33.50 5.53
CA LEU A 207 -10.07 34.03 6.76
C LEU A 207 -9.44 35.41 6.52
N ALA A 208 -8.70 35.57 5.43
CA ALA A 208 -8.11 36.85 5.07
C ALA A 208 -9.20 37.92 4.86
N ARG A 209 -10.26 37.61 4.14
CA ARG A 209 -11.39 38.50 3.93
C ARG A 209 -12.07 38.90 5.24
N ARG A 210 -12.26 37.96 6.18
CA ARG A 210 -12.84 38.24 7.51
C ARG A 210 -11.97 39.13 8.39
N VAL A 211 -10.66 39.03 8.26
CA VAL A 211 -9.70 39.76 9.09
C VAL A 211 -9.35 41.13 8.47
N LEU A 212 -9.21 41.17 7.16
CA LEU A 212 -8.73 42.35 6.44
C LEU A 212 -9.87 43.21 5.86
N GLY A 213 -11.09 42.67 5.80
CA GLY A 213 -12.22 43.26 5.06
C GLY A 213 -12.17 42.91 3.56
N ASP A 214 -13.22 43.30 2.86
CA ASP A 214 -13.26 43.18 1.39
C ASP A 214 -12.35 44.17 0.72
#